data_f44dc3fdf1ac09b807b7cfe6d1262ba4
#
_entry.id   f44dc3fdf1ac09b807b7cfe6d1262ba4
#
_cell.length_a   1.000
_cell.length_b   1.000
_cell.length_c   1.000
_cell.angle_alpha   90.00
_cell.angle_beta   90.00
_cell.angle_gamma   90.00
#
_symmetry.space_group_name_H-M   'P 1'
#
loop_
_entity.id
_entity.type
_entity.pdbx_description
1 polymer ?
#
loop_
_entity_poly.entity_id
_entity_poly.type
_entity_poly.pdbx_seq_one_letter_code
_entity_poly.pdbx_strand_id
1 'polypeptide(L)'
;MKTYVAHLSNFNLSDGIYYSSKDNYKSINKFSGLKEFENLDHKDTLIVLLPSMLVGSFPFKSNEKLSQQVNLANFISDIDSDIPSEVSQNEFLIYKNNGFVVNKKHYKSLNNDLSQLRCKILLFPDYFINLEHGKNRITELNESFLFSYENGTGTSVDKNS
;
A
#
# COMPACT_ATOMS: atom_id res chain seq x y z
N MET A 1 -21.76 -8.85 -3.47
CA MET A 1 -20.33 -8.44 -3.59
C MET A 1 -20.02 -7.38 -2.55
N LYS A 2 -19.03 -7.61 -1.71
CA LYS A 2 -18.63 -6.69 -0.65
C LYS A 2 -17.23 -6.15 -0.94
N THR A 3 -16.98 -4.91 -0.57
CA THR A 3 -15.64 -4.32 -0.60
C THR A 3 -15.30 -3.78 0.78
N TYR A 4 -14.18 -4.24 1.32
CA TYR A 4 -13.61 -3.71 2.54
C TYR A 4 -12.35 -2.94 2.21
N VAL A 5 -12.14 -1.80 2.89
CA VAL A 5 -10.93 -0.99 2.78
C VAL A 5 -10.27 -0.98 4.15
N ALA A 6 -9.15 -1.67 4.28
CA ALA A 6 -8.42 -1.81 5.53
C ALA A 6 -7.17 -0.93 5.53
N HIS A 7 -7.01 -0.09 6.55
CA HIS A 7 -5.81 0.71 6.77
C HIS A 7 -5.00 0.08 7.89
N LEU A 8 -3.82 -0.43 7.55
CA LEU A 8 -2.94 -1.09 8.51
C LEU A 8 -2.19 -0.06 9.35
N SER A 9 -2.07 -0.31 10.66
CA SER A 9 -1.23 0.50 11.56
C SER A 9 0.26 0.23 11.37
N ASN A 10 0.60 -0.99 10.99
CA ASN A 10 1.94 -1.45 10.67
C ASN A 10 1.91 -2.31 9.41
N PHE A 11 3.05 -2.87 9.02
CA PHE A 11 3.14 -3.73 7.84
C PHE A 11 2.70 -5.17 8.15
N ASN A 12 1.57 -5.31 8.86
CA ASN A 12 0.98 -6.59 9.23
C ASN A 12 -0.53 -6.42 9.50
N LEU A 13 -1.24 -7.52 9.74
CA LEU A 13 -2.67 -7.54 10.00
C LEU A 13 -3.03 -7.56 11.50
N SER A 14 -2.09 -7.24 12.37
CA SER A 14 -2.33 -7.31 13.82
C SER A 14 -3.20 -6.19 14.35
N ASP A 15 -3.21 -5.03 13.69
CA ASP A 15 -3.93 -3.85 14.13
C ASP A 15 -4.22 -2.91 12.97
N GLY A 16 -5.39 -2.29 13.01
CA GLY A 16 -5.81 -1.30 12.04
C GLY A 16 -7.29 -0.99 12.09
N ILE A 17 -7.75 -0.26 11.11
CA ILE A 17 -9.16 0.06 10.91
C ILE A 17 -9.62 -0.38 9.54
N TYR A 18 -10.92 -0.61 9.37
CA TYR A 18 -11.48 -0.85 8.06
C TYR A 18 -12.85 -0.20 7.88
N TYR A 19 -13.18 0.04 6.63
CA TYR A 19 -14.47 0.52 6.16
C TYR A 19 -15.10 -0.56 5.28
N SER A 20 -16.43 -0.60 5.25
CA SER A 20 -17.18 -1.61 4.50
C SER A 20 -18.19 -0.98 3.56
N SER A 21 -18.33 -1.55 2.37
CA SER A 21 -19.39 -1.16 1.42
C SER A 21 -20.80 -1.45 1.95
N LYS A 22 -20.93 -2.31 2.95
CA LYS A 22 -22.23 -2.66 3.55
C LYS A 22 -22.96 -1.46 4.14
N ASP A 23 -22.23 -0.50 4.69
CA ASP A 23 -22.78 0.74 5.24
C ASP A 23 -22.35 1.97 4.46
N ASN A 24 -21.92 1.77 3.21
CA ASN A 24 -21.43 2.83 2.32
C ASN A 24 -20.20 3.55 2.88
N TYR A 25 -19.29 2.80 3.51
CA TYR A 25 -18.02 3.28 4.09
C TYR A 25 -18.18 4.35 5.19
N LYS A 26 -19.31 4.35 5.90
CA LYS A 26 -19.62 5.38 6.90
C LYS A 26 -19.01 5.09 8.27
N SER A 27 -18.96 3.82 8.66
CA SER A 27 -18.48 3.43 10.00
C SER A 27 -17.03 3.03 9.96
N ILE A 28 -16.28 3.43 11.00
CA ILE A 28 -14.92 2.99 11.25
C ILE A 28 -14.98 1.75 12.13
N ASN A 29 -14.40 0.65 11.67
CA ASN A 29 -14.30 -0.60 12.40
C ASN A 29 -12.84 -0.87 12.72
N LYS A 30 -12.57 -1.47 13.88
CA LYS A 30 -11.22 -1.92 14.24
C LYS A 30 -11.05 -3.39 13.90
N PHE A 31 -9.83 -3.80 13.57
CA PHE A 31 -9.48 -5.21 13.43
C PHE A 31 -8.17 -5.52 14.15
N SER A 32 -8.01 -6.76 14.54
CA SER A 32 -6.83 -7.29 15.20
C SER A 32 -6.53 -8.70 14.70
N GLY A 33 -6.24 -8.82 13.41
CA GLY A 33 -5.94 -10.08 12.74
C GLY A 33 -6.85 -10.35 11.55
N LEU A 34 -6.77 -11.58 11.02
CA LEU A 34 -7.50 -12.00 9.81
C LEU A 34 -8.99 -12.23 10.04
N LYS A 35 -9.42 -12.42 11.29
CA LYS A 35 -10.76 -12.89 11.64
C LYS A 35 -11.87 -12.04 11.01
N GLU A 36 -11.71 -10.75 11.00
CA GLU A 36 -12.71 -9.80 10.46
C GLU A 36 -12.88 -9.93 8.94
N PHE A 37 -11.92 -10.54 8.25
CA PHE A 37 -11.91 -10.67 6.80
C PHE A 37 -12.18 -12.10 6.31
N GLU A 38 -12.28 -13.06 7.21
CA GLU A 38 -12.51 -14.48 6.86
C GLU A 38 -13.87 -14.73 6.24
N ASN A 39 -14.83 -13.85 6.47
CA ASN A 39 -16.17 -13.91 5.88
C ASN A 39 -16.23 -13.41 4.42
N LEU A 40 -15.14 -12.84 3.92
CA LEU A 40 -15.06 -12.43 2.52
C LEU A 40 -14.78 -13.63 1.63
N ASP A 41 -15.47 -13.70 0.50
CA ASP A 41 -15.31 -14.81 -0.46
C ASP A 41 -14.73 -14.31 -1.80
N HIS A 42 -14.66 -15.20 -2.79
CA HIS A 42 -14.07 -14.92 -4.09
C HIS A 42 -14.74 -13.79 -4.89
N LYS A 43 -15.97 -13.40 -4.53
CA LYS A 43 -16.69 -12.29 -5.15
C LYS A 43 -16.39 -10.95 -4.51
N ASP A 44 -15.80 -10.99 -3.31
CA ASP A 44 -15.52 -9.82 -2.51
C ASP A 44 -14.11 -9.29 -2.77
N THR A 45 -13.89 -8.03 -2.39
CA THR A 45 -12.59 -7.37 -2.53
C THR A 45 -12.15 -6.80 -1.19
N LEU A 46 -10.91 -7.05 -0.82
CA LEU A 46 -10.22 -6.39 0.28
C LEU A 46 -9.14 -5.48 -0.29
N ILE A 47 -9.31 -4.17 -0.12
CA ILE A 47 -8.29 -3.18 -0.44
C ILE A 47 -7.49 -2.95 0.84
N VAL A 48 -6.19 -3.19 0.78
CA VAL A 48 -5.28 -3.02 1.91
C VAL A 48 -4.43 -1.79 1.67
N LEU A 49 -4.58 -0.80 2.55
CA LEU A 49 -3.80 0.43 2.54
C LEU A 49 -2.61 0.28 3.48
N LEU A 50 -1.41 0.31 2.91
CA LEU A 50 -0.15 0.18 3.64
C LEU A 50 0.28 1.53 4.20
N PRO A 51 0.83 1.60 5.44
CA PRO A 51 1.37 2.84 5.97
C PRO A 51 2.51 3.36 5.09
N SER A 52 2.31 4.49 4.43
CA SER A 52 3.29 5.03 3.48
C SER A 52 4.60 5.45 4.14
N MET A 53 4.61 5.67 5.47
CA MET A 53 5.86 5.89 6.19
C MET A 53 6.82 4.69 6.12
N LEU A 54 6.30 3.50 5.84
CA LEU A 54 7.06 2.25 5.71
C LEU A 54 7.28 1.83 4.24
N VAL A 55 6.86 2.67 3.30
CA VAL A 55 6.96 2.44 1.85
C VAL A 55 7.74 3.58 1.22
N GLY A 56 8.89 3.29 0.63
CA GLY A 56 9.57 4.27 -0.21
C GLY A 56 8.81 4.43 -1.53
N SER A 57 8.48 5.65 -1.93
CA SER A 57 7.86 5.90 -3.22
C SER A 57 8.72 6.83 -4.07
N PHE A 58 8.87 6.48 -5.35
CA PHE A 58 9.74 7.18 -6.30
C PHE A 58 9.00 7.37 -7.62
N PRO A 59 9.17 8.52 -8.29
CA PRO A 59 8.67 8.66 -9.64
C PRO A 59 9.44 7.71 -10.57
N PHE A 60 8.73 6.91 -11.35
CA PHE A 60 9.33 6.00 -12.33
C PHE A 60 8.34 5.75 -13.46
N LYS A 61 8.74 6.01 -14.67
CA LYS A 61 7.94 5.76 -15.86
C LYS A 61 8.41 4.49 -16.55
N SER A 62 7.55 3.47 -16.55
CA SER A 62 7.82 2.23 -17.29
C SER A 62 7.84 2.46 -18.80
N ASN A 63 8.71 1.74 -19.50
CA ASN A 63 8.70 1.67 -20.95
C ASN A 63 7.84 0.48 -21.39
N GLU A 64 6.71 0.76 -22.02
CA GLU A 64 5.76 -0.27 -22.48
C GLU A 64 6.34 -1.24 -23.51
N LYS A 65 7.42 -0.85 -24.19
CA LYS A 65 8.14 -1.70 -25.16
C LYS A 65 9.04 -2.74 -24.50
N LEU A 66 9.32 -2.60 -23.21
CA LEU A 66 10.17 -3.50 -22.44
C LEU A 66 9.34 -4.43 -21.58
N SER A 67 9.90 -5.60 -21.23
CA SER A 67 9.26 -6.51 -20.30
C SER A 67 9.15 -5.89 -18.91
N GLN A 68 8.24 -6.43 -18.09
CA GLN A 68 8.11 -6.01 -16.69
C GLN A 68 9.41 -6.21 -15.90
N GLN A 69 10.12 -7.32 -16.16
CA GLN A 69 11.40 -7.62 -15.52
C GLN A 69 12.48 -6.58 -15.85
N VAL A 70 12.55 -6.14 -17.09
CA VAL A 70 13.53 -5.12 -17.52
C VAL A 70 13.16 -3.76 -16.91
N ASN A 71 11.88 -3.39 -16.91
CA ASN A 71 11.43 -2.17 -16.24
C ASN A 71 11.77 -2.18 -14.75
N LEU A 72 11.58 -3.30 -14.08
CA LEU A 72 11.90 -3.44 -12.66
C LEU A 72 13.42 -3.30 -12.42
N ALA A 73 14.24 -3.92 -13.24
CA ALA A 73 15.71 -3.78 -13.16
C ALA A 73 16.15 -2.33 -13.38
N ASN A 74 15.54 -1.63 -14.32
CA ASN A 74 15.81 -0.21 -14.56
C ASN A 74 15.41 0.64 -13.36
N PHE A 75 14.25 0.39 -12.77
CA PHE A 75 13.82 1.08 -11.56
C PHE A 75 14.84 0.89 -10.43
N ILE A 76 15.24 -0.34 -10.14
CA ILE A 76 16.22 -0.64 -9.09
C ILE A 76 17.54 0.11 -9.35
N SER A 77 18.01 0.10 -10.60
CA SER A 77 19.24 0.81 -10.98
C SER A 77 19.14 2.31 -10.76
N ASP A 78 17.97 2.90 -11.05
CA ASP A 78 17.75 4.34 -10.93
C ASP A 78 17.76 4.81 -9.46
N ILE A 79 17.32 3.97 -8.52
CA ILE A 79 17.15 4.37 -7.12
C ILE A 79 18.15 3.72 -6.14
N ASP A 80 19.05 2.87 -6.62
CA ASP A 80 19.97 2.11 -5.77
C ASP A 80 20.77 3.01 -4.80
N SER A 81 21.22 4.16 -5.26
CA SER A 81 21.95 5.12 -4.43
C SER A 81 21.07 5.91 -3.44
N ASP A 82 19.75 5.89 -3.61
CA ASP A 82 18.81 6.69 -2.83
C ASP A 82 18.16 5.89 -1.69
N ILE A 83 18.34 4.56 -1.66
CA ILE A 83 17.82 3.71 -0.60
C ILE A 83 18.88 3.45 0.46
N PRO A 84 18.52 3.51 1.77
CA PRO A 84 19.50 3.37 2.84
C PRO A 84 19.93 1.93 3.12
N SER A 85 19.23 0.94 2.59
CA SER A 85 19.46 -0.48 2.81
C SER A 85 19.95 -1.19 1.54
N GLU A 86 20.50 -2.40 1.72
CA GLU A 86 20.93 -3.19 0.56
C GLU A 86 19.73 -3.60 -0.32
N VAL A 87 19.95 -3.67 -1.62
CA VAL A 87 18.93 -4.08 -2.61
C VAL A 87 18.33 -5.45 -2.23
N SER A 88 19.15 -6.38 -1.75
CA SER A 88 18.71 -7.72 -1.37
C SER A 88 17.71 -7.76 -0.21
N GLN A 89 17.63 -6.71 0.59
CA GLN A 89 16.74 -6.59 1.75
C GLN A 89 15.38 -5.99 1.40
N ASN A 90 15.19 -5.59 0.14
CA ASN A 90 14.01 -4.88 -0.31
C ASN A 90 13.26 -5.67 -1.38
N GLU A 91 11.94 -5.43 -1.41
CA GLU A 91 11.06 -5.80 -2.51
C GLU A 91 10.75 -4.53 -3.29
N PHE A 92 10.80 -4.62 -4.61
CA PHE A 92 10.57 -3.49 -5.52
C PHE A 92 9.32 -3.74 -6.34
N LEU A 93 8.46 -2.73 -6.41
CA LEU A 93 7.18 -2.82 -7.09
C LEU A 93 7.01 -1.62 -8.01
N ILE A 94 6.37 -1.82 -9.15
CA ILE A 94 6.04 -0.74 -10.09
C ILE A 94 4.53 -0.74 -10.30
N TYR A 95 3.93 0.43 -10.19
CA TYR A 95 2.52 0.62 -10.50
C TYR A 95 2.33 1.99 -11.15
N LYS A 96 1.80 1.98 -12.39
CA LYS A 96 1.64 3.20 -13.21
C LYS A 96 2.97 3.95 -13.35
N ASN A 97 3.03 5.20 -12.92
CA ASN A 97 4.20 6.08 -13.02
C ASN A 97 4.98 6.16 -11.70
N ASN A 98 4.87 5.15 -10.86
CA ASN A 98 5.53 5.09 -9.56
C ASN A 98 6.22 3.76 -9.34
N GLY A 99 7.35 3.82 -8.66
CA GLY A 99 8.01 2.67 -8.11
C GLY A 99 7.99 2.70 -6.59
N PHE A 100 7.94 1.53 -5.97
CA PHE A 100 7.85 1.38 -4.52
C PHE A 100 8.93 0.44 -4.01
N VAL A 101 9.44 0.78 -2.84
CA VAL A 101 10.42 -0.03 -2.11
C VAL A 101 9.85 -0.36 -0.74
N VAL A 102 9.78 -1.64 -0.43
CA VAL A 102 9.30 -2.11 0.87
C VAL A 102 10.30 -3.11 1.46
N ASN A 103 10.31 -3.25 2.77
CA ASN A 103 11.13 -4.27 3.42
C ASN A 103 10.66 -5.66 3.00
N LYS A 104 11.57 -6.45 2.45
CA LYS A 104 11.27 -7.77 1.88
C LYS A 104 10.68 -8.75 2.88
N LYS A 105 11.21 -8.77 4.10
CA LYS A 105 10.76 -9.66 5.16
C LYS A 105 9.32 -9.33 5.58
N HIS A 106 9.03 -8.05 5.78
CA HIS A 106 7.69 -7.59 6.14
C HIS A 106 6.68 -7.84 5.02
N TYR A 107 7.07 -7.58 3.78
CA TYR A 107 6.22 -7.80 2.61
C TYR A 107 5.85 -9.27 2.43
N LYS A 108 6.82 -10.19 2.55
CA LYS A 108 6.57 -11.63 2.48
C LYS A 108 5.67 -12.12 3.60
N SER A 109 5.90 -11.65 4.83
CA SER A 109 5.07 -12.02 5.98
C SER A 109 3.62 -11.58 5.78
N LEU A 110 3.41 -10.33 5.34
CA LEU A 110 2.06 -9.82 5.04
C LEU A 110 1.39 -10.63 3.94
N ASN A 111 2.08 -10.93 2.85
CA ASN A 111 1.53 -11.71 1.75
C ASN A 111 1.17 -13.14 2.18
N ASN A 112 1.96 -13.76 3.05
CA ASN A 112 1.63 -15.07 3.60
C ASN A 112 0.32 -15.02 4.39
N ASP A 113 0.13 -14.00 5.22
CA ASP A 113 -1.11 -13.83 5.97
C ASP A 113 -2.30 -13.59 5.04
N LEU A 114 -2.15 -12.68 4.06
CA LEU A 114 -3.21 -12.37 3.11
C LEU A 114 -3.57 -13.55 2.21
N SER A 115 -2.63 -14.44 1.92
CA SER A 115 -2.87 -15.63 1.09
C SER A 115 -3.85 -16.63 1.72
N GLN A 116 -4.12 -16.51 3.02
CA GLN A 116 -5.12 -17.32 3.72
C GLN A 116 -6.55 -16.87 3.44
N LEU A 117 -6.74 -15.69 2.89
CA LEU A 117 -8.06 -15.15 2.55
C LEU A 117 -8.49 -15.62 1.16
N ARG A 118 -9.80 -15.75 0.95
CA ARG A 118 -10.38 -16.22 -0.32
C ARG A 118 -10.74 -15.08 -1.27
N CYS A 119 -10.86 -13.87 -0.77
CA CYS A 119 -11.28 -12.71 -1.55
C CYS A 119 -10.17 -12.20 -2.46
N LYS A 120 -10.55 -11.35 -3.41
CA LYS A 120 -9.58 -10.57 -4.19
C LYS A 120 -8.91 -9.54 -3.29
N ILE A 121 -7.58 -9.44 -3.36
CA ILE A 121 -6.80 -8.52 -2.55
C ILE A 121 -6.08 -7.53 -3.45
N LEU A 122 -6.17 -6.24 -3.09
CA LEU A 122 -5.44 -5.14 -3.72
C LEU A 122 -4.63 -4.42 -2.65
N LEU A 123 -3.34 -4.22 -2.91
CA LEU A 123 -2.41 -3.54 -2.00
C LEU A 123 -2.03 -2.18 -2.59
N PHE A 124 -2.21 -1.11 -1.80
CA PHE A 124 -1.80 0.23 -2.18
C PHE A 124 -1.17 0.96 -0.99
N PRO A 125 -0.22 1.87 -1.21
CA PRO A 125 0.16 2.84 -0.19
C PRO A 125 -1.06 3.67 0.22
N ASP A 126 -1.17 4.00 1.50
CA ASP A 126 -2.35 4.66 2.05
C ASP A 126 -2.64 6.04 1.44
N TYR A 127 -1.61 6.79 1.01
CA TYR A 127 -1.80 8.09 0.38
C TYR A 127 -2.56 8.03 -0.97
N PHE A 128 -2.71 6.83 -1.55
CA PHE A 128 -3.46 6.66 -2.80
C PHE A 128 -4.94 7.02 -2.67
N ILE A 129 -5.50 7.01 -1.46
CA ILE A 129 -6.91 7.37 -1.26
C ILE A 129 -7.22 8.82 -1.63
N ASN A 130 -6.22 9.72 -1.60
CA ASN A 130 -6.39 11.13 -1.94
C ASN A 130 -5.48 11.58 -3.09
N LEU A 131 -4.80 10.65 -3.74
CA LEU A 131 -3.89 10.96 -4.82
C LEU A 131 -4.63 11.58 -6.00
N GLU A 132 -4.21 12.78 -6.40
CA GLU A 132 -4.68 13.44 -7.61
C GLU A 132 -3.46 13.95 -8.38
N HIS A 133 -3.33 13.47 -9.62
CA HIS A 133 -2.18 13.81 -10.45
C HIS A 133 -2.06 15.33 -10.66
N GLY A 134 -0.86 15.87 -10.51
CA GLY A 134 -0.58 17.29 -10.65
C GLY A 134 -0.94 18.14 -9.44
N LYS A 135 -1.31 17.55 -8.31
CA LYS A 135 -1.66 18.27 -7.08
C LYS A 135 -0.97 17.70 -5.85
N ASN A 136 -0.61 18.61 -4.93
CA ASN A 136 -0.18 18.24 -3.58
C ASN A 136 -1.39 18.23 -2.66
N ARG A 137 -1.56 17.16 -1.87
CA ARG A 137 -2.69 17.02 -0.94
C ARG A 137 -2.24 16.51 0.41
N ILE A 138 -2.95 16.95 1.45
CA ILE A 138 -2.81 16.43 2.81
C ILE A 138 -4.20 15.97 3.25
N THR A 139 -4.26 14.76 3.80
CA THR A 139 -5.52 14.17 4.28
C THR A 139 -5.27 13.51 5.63
N GLU A 140 -6.23 13.63 6.54
CA GLU A 140 -6.24 12.84 7.76
C GLU A 140 -6.92 11.50 7.51
N LEU A 141 -6.28 10.43 7.97
CA LEU A 141 -6.87 9.10 8.01
C LEU A 141 -6.45 8.43 9.32
N ASN A 142 -7.43 8.17 10.19
CA ASN A 142 -7.19 7.58 11.49
C ASN A 142 -6.12 8.38 12.28
N GLU A 143 -5.07 7.73 12.74
CA GLU A 143 -3.96 8.33 13.51
C GLU A 143 -2.83 8.87 12.62
N SER A 144 -3.08 9.10 11.32
CA SER A 144 -2.07 9.50 10.36
C SER A 144 -2.47 10.74 9.56
N PHE A 145 -1.46 11.52 9.17
CA PHE A 145 -1.57 12.47 8.07
C PHE A 145 -0.96 11.85 6.82
N LEU A 146 -1.72 11.87 5.72
CA LEU A 146 -1.30 11.35 4.43
C LEU A 146 -0.94 12.50 3.51
N PHE A 147 0.25 12.43 2.94
CA PHE A 147 0.76 13.43 2.00
C PHE A 147 0.89 12.79 0.63
N SER A 148 0.19 13.32 -0.36
CA SER A 148 0.39 12.96 -1.76
C SER A 148 0.93 14.16 -2.53
N TYR A 149 1.91 13.89 -3.40
CA TYR A 149 2.61 14.91 -4.15
C TYR A 149 2.17 14.93 -5.62
N GLU A 150 2.39 16.06 -6.26
CA GLU A 150 2.01 16.28 -7.67
C GLU A 150 2.62 15.27 -8.65
N ASN A 151 3.77 14.69 -8.31
CA ASN A 151 4.45 13.68 -9.12
C ASN A 151 3.94 12.24 -8.89
N GLY A 152 2.90 12.07 -8.05
CA GLY A 152 2.33 10.75 -7.74
C GLY A 152 3.00 10.01 -6.59
N THR A 153 4.08 10.54 -6.01
CA THR A 153 4.68 9.98 -4.80
C THR A 153 3.96 10.47 -3.56
N GLY A 154 4.27 9.89 -2.41
CA GLY A 154 3.67 10.29 -1.16
C GLY A 154 4.31 9.66 0.04
N THR A 155 3.83 10.04 1.21
CA THR A 155 4.24 9.49 2.49
C THR A 155 3.14 9.65 3.52
N SER A 156 3.33 9.07 4.69
CA SER A 156 2.45 9.30 5.84
C SER A 156 3.28 9.57 7.09
N VAL A 157 2.65 10.24 8.04
CA VAL A 157 3.25 10.57 9.34
C VAL A 157 2.23 10.26 10.42
N ASP A 158 2.64 9.60 11.48
CA ASP A 158 1.80 9.37 12.65
C ASP A 158 1.54 10.71 13.35
N LYS A 159 0.28 10.97 13.71
CA LYS A 159 -0.14 12.19 14.43
C LYS A 159 0.54 12.34 15.79
N ASN A 160 0.96 11.24 16.38
CA ASN A 160 1.58 11.21 17.71
C ASN A 160 3.11 11.23 17.69
N SER A 161 3.71 11.37 16.52
CA SER A 161 5.16 11.42 16.37
C SER A 161 5.72 12.83 16.37
#